data_df0165623977404c2a64957b978b4723
#
_entry.id   df0165623977404c2a64957b978b4723
#
_cell.length_a   1.000
_cell.length_b   1.000
_cell.length_c   1.000
_cell.angle_alpha   90.00
_cell.angle_beta   90.00
_cell.angle_gamma   90.00
#
_symmetry.space_group_name_H-M   'P 1'
#
loop_
_entity.id
_entity.type
_entity.pdbx_description
1 polymer ?
#
loop_
_entity_poly.entity_id
_entity_poly.type
_entity_poly.pdbx_seq_one_letter_code
_entity_poly.pdbx_strand_id
1 'polypeptide(L)'
;VEEYKKSKQKRVPKIDSHLHPDMTFANFIVGNSNRMAQNAALLVSTKPGMNFNPLFLYSHPGLGKTHLLNAIGNKAKETNPNLLVRYITSKDFVDEIINSIKTNTTDEIYSYYRNLDILLIDDIQFLFGKEKSSEMFFHIFNEIINNNHQIVITSDKMPDELQGIEERLISRFKSGLSFGIDPPEFETAKAILEKKIENLGNTDLIITDDVLDFMVMNYCNDIRSLEGQLKRLFFCSIMESTNYIDMNF
;
A
#
# COMPACT_ATOMS: atom_id res chain seq x y z
N VAL A 1 19.72 -21.68 -39.24
CA VAL A 1 18.63 -20.71 -38.94
C VAL A 1 17.97 -21.03 -37.57
N GLU A 2 18.13 -22.25 -37.04
CA GLU A 2 17.56 -22.62 -35.73
C GLU A 2 18.47 -22.28 -34.52
N GLU A 3 19.76 -22.09 -34.72
CA GLU A 3 20.68 -21.71 -33.62
C GLU A 3 20.62 -20.24 -33.25
N TYR A 4 20.06 -19.36 -34.09
CA TYR A 4 19.97 -17.91 -33.82
C TYR A 4 18.76 -17.51 -32.94
N LYS A 5 17.86 -18.46 -32.64
CA LYS A 5 16.68 -18.22 -31.78
C LYS A 5 16.88 -18.57 -30.30
N LYS A 6 18.02 -19.16 -29.92
CA LYS A 6 18.28 -19.56 -28.52
C LYS A 6 19.00 -18.52 -27.64
N SER A 7 19.34 -17.36 -28.14
CA SER A 7 20.14 -16.39 -27.41
C SER A 7 19.43 -15.06 -27.17
N LYS A 8 18.34 -15.03 -26.42
CA LYS A 8 17.84 -13.84 -25.72
C LYS A 8 16.66 -14.18 -24.78
N GLN A 9 16.75 -15.22 -23.98
CA GLN A 9 16.10 -15.15 -22.68
C GLN A 9 16.99 -14.24 -21.82
N LYS A 10 16.76 -12.92 -21.89
CA LYS A 10 17.26 -12.00 -20.88
C LYS A 10 16.77 -12.55 -19.54
N ARG A 11 17.70 -12.97 -18.69
CA ARG A 11 17.38 -13.23 -17.27
C ARG A 11 16.73 -11.96 -16.76
N VAL A 12 15.43 -12.00 -16.54
CA VAL A 12 14.69 -10.95 -15.86
C VAL A 12 15.37 -10.80 -14.50
N PRO A 13 15.91 -9.64 -14.14
CA PRO A 13 16.49 -9.45 -12.82
C PRO A 13 15.42 -9.86 -11.81
N LYS A 14 15.80 -10.68 -10.83
CA LYS A 14 14.89 -11.06 -9.75
C LYS A 14 14.72 -9.82 -8.88
N ILE A 15 13.73 -8.97 -9.22
CA ILE A 15 13.39 -7.78 -8.45
C ILE A 15 12.66 -8.27 -7.20
N ASP A 16 13.22 -7.96 -6.04
CA ASP A 16 12.49 -8.13 -4.80
C ASP A 16 11.35 -7.11 -4.79
N SER A 17 10.12 -7.60 -4.76
CA SER A 17 8.94 -6.75 -4.80
C SER A 17 8.69 -6.02 -3.47
N HIS A 18 9.28 -6.49 -2.37
CA HIS A 18 9.06 -6.02 -1.00
C HIS A 18 7.57 -5.97 -0.57
N LEU A 19 6.74 -6.82 -1.18
CA LEU A 19 5.33 -6.91 -0.87
C LEU A 19 5.10 -7.72 0.42
N HIS A 20 4.15 -7.29 1.22
CA HIS A 20 3.67 -8.05 2.38
C HIS A 20 2.66 -9.10 1.92
N PRO A 21 2.94 -10.41 2.05
CA PRO A 21 2.11 -11.47 1.48
C PRO A 21 0.69 -11.53 2.05
N ASP A 22 0.50 -11.15 3.32
CA ASP A 22 -0.80 -11.19 3.99
C ASP A 22 -1.70 -10.00 3.64
N MET A 23 -1.16 -8.95 3.01
CA MET A 23 -1.93 -7.79 2.59
C MET A 23 -2.52 -8.04 1.21
N THR A 24 -3.65 -8.74 1.17
CA THR A 24 -4.37 -9.11 -0.05
C THR A 24 -5.75 -8.48 -0.09
N PHE A 25 -6.41 -8.48 -1.25
CA PHE A 25 -7.82 -8.06 -1.36
C PHE A 25 -8.76 -8.97 -0.56
N ALA A 26 -8.43 -10.26 -0.38
CA ALA A 26 -9.22 -11.18 0.43
C ALA A 26 -9.20 -10.85 1.93
N ASN A 27 -8.11 -10.22 2.39
CA ASN A 27 -7.94 -9.78 3.78
C ASN A 27 -8.35 -8.31 4.00
N PHE A 28 -8.78 -7.60 2.94
CA PHE A 28 -9.23 -6.22 3.02
C PHE A 28 -10.74 -6.17 3.14
N ILE A 29 -11.24 -5.71 4.28
CA ILE A 29 -12.68 -5.59 4.53
C ILE A 29 -13.23 -4.35 3.82
N VAL A 30 -14.26 -4.55 3.01
CA VAL A 30 -14.86 -3.50 2.17
C VAL A 30 -16.14 -2.97 2.82
N GLY A 31 -16.18 -1.66 3.03
CA GLY A 31 -17.35 -0.89 3.45
C GLY A 31 -17.64 0.26 2.49
N ASN A 32 -18.63 1.10 2.82
CA ASN A 32 -18.94 2.25 1.97
C ASN A 32 -17.76 3.26 1.92
N SER A 33 -17.08 3.43 3.04
CA SER A 33 -15.95 4.36 3.23
C SER A 33 -14.73 4.08 2.35
N ASN A 34 -14.56 2.84 1.85
CA ASN A 34 -13.37 2.43 1.10
C ASN A 34 -13.67 1.72 -0.23
N ARG A 35 -14.93 1.50 -0.57
CA ARG A 35 -15.37 0.72 -1.73
C ARG A 35 -14.83 1.25 -3.06
N MET A 36 -14.85 2.58 -3.26
CA MET A 36 -14.37 3.18 -4.50
C MET A 36 -12.86 3.03 -4.65
N ALA A 37 -12.11 3.25 -3.57
CA ALA A 37 -10.67 3.05 -3.54
C ALA A 37 -10.30 1.58 -3.81
N GLN A 38 -11.02 0.63 -3.20
CA GLN A 38 -10.82 -0.81 -3.40
C GLN A 38 -11.13 -1.24 -4.83
N ASN A 39 -12.23 -0.77 -5.43
CA ASN A 39 -12.59 -1.08 -6.81
C ASN A 39 -11.54 -0.54 -7.80
N ALA A 40 -11.06 0.70 -7.61
CA ALA A 40 -10.00 1.26 -8.42
C ALA A 40 -8.69 0.46 -8.28
N ALA A 41 -8.32 0.09 -7.05
CA ALA A 41 -7.17 -0.75 -6.76
C ALA A 41 -7.25 -2.12 -7.46
N LEU A 42 -8.41 -2.77 -7.40
CA LEU A 42 -8.63 -4.05 -8.08
C LEU A 42 -8.49 -3.92 -9.60
N LEU A 43 -9.04 -2.85 -10.17
CA LEU A 43 -8.99 -2.60 -11.61
C LEU A 43 -7.54 -2.41 -12.10
N VAL A 44 -6.75 -1.55 -11.43
CA VAL A 44 -5.35 -1.33 -11.83
C VAL A 44 -4.46 -2.56 -11.59
N SER A 45 -4.81 -3.42 -10.64
CA SER A 45 -4.08 -4.68 -10.40
C SER A 45 -4.24 -5.71 -11.52
N THR A 46 -5.40 -5.70 -12.18
CA THR A 46 -5.71 -6.66 -13.26
C THR A 46 -5.30 -6.15 -14.64
N LYS A 47 -5.29 -4.83 -14.84
CA LYS A 47 -4.93 -4.17 -16.11
C LYS A 47 -4.03 -2.96 -15.85
N PRO A 48 -2.79 -3.17 -15.41
CA PRO A 48 -1.89 -2.07 -15.09
C PRO A 48 -1.57 -1.21 -16.33
N GLY A 49 -1.39 0.09 -16.11
CA GLY A 49 -0.96 1.05 -17.13
C GLY A 49 -2.01 1.51 -18.14
N MET A 50 -3.25 0.98 -18.10
CA MET A 50 -4.22 1.27 -19.16
C MET A 50 -4.93 2.63 -19.01
N ASN A 51 -5.84 2.79 -18.03
CA ASN A 51 -6.75 3.96 -18.05
C ASN A 51 -6.69 4.84 -16.79
N PHE A 52 -6.13 4.32 -15.70
CA PHE A 52 -6.15 4.98 -14.39
C PHE A 52 -4.73 5.07 -13.84
N ASN A 53 -3.97 5.98 -14.42
CA ASN A 53 -2.55 6.11 -14.18
C ASN A 53 -2.12 7.58 -14.09
N PRO A 54 -1.66 8.04 -12.92
CA PRO A 54 -1.50 7.28 -11.68
C PRO A 54 -2.83 6.98 -10.97
N LEU A 55 -2.83 5.97 -10.09
CA LEU A 55 -3.84 5.84 -9.04
C LEU A 55 -3.30 6.49 -7.76
N PHE A 56 -4.04 7.45 -7.22
CA PHE A 56 -3.68 8.17 -6.00
C PHE A 56 -4.68 7.86 -4.88
N LEU A 57 -4.21 7.25 -3.80
CA LEU A 57 -5.02 6.89 -2.64
C LEU A 57 -4.64 7.78 -1.45
N TYR A 58 -5.62 8.46 -0.86
CA TYR A 58 -5.34 9.33 0.27
C TYR A 58 -6.29 9.06 1.44
N SER A 59 -5.78 9.22 2.65
CA SER A 59 -6.58 9.10 3.87
C SER A 59 -5.77 9.51 5.08
N HIS A 60 -6.44 9.75 6.18
CA HIS A 60 -5.77 9.80 7.48
C HIS A 60 -4.95 8.53 7.74
N PRO A 61 -3.91 8.59 8.59
CA PRO A 61 -3.15 7.41 8.98
C PRO A 61 -4.04 6.29 9.53
N GLY A 62 -3.65 5.03 9.29
CA GLY A 62 -4.34 3.88 9.89
C GLY A 62 -5.55 3.33 9.13
N LEU A 63 -5.97 3.90 7.99
CA LEU A 63 -7.19 3.52 7.26
C LEU A 63 -6.98 2.51 6.12
N GLY A 64 -5.81 1.86 6.03
CA GLY A 64 -5.61 0.74 5.11
C GLY A 64 -4.97 1.07 3.75
N LYS A 65 -4.41 2.30 3.53
CA LYS A 65 -3.68 2.66 2.30
C LYS A 65 -2.58 1.66 1.94
N THR A 66 -1.68 1.40 2.87
CA THR A 66 -0.58 0.44 2.71
C THR A 66 -1.09 -0.96 2.37
N HIS A 67 -2.20 -1.38 2.97
CA HIS A 67 -2.84 -2.67 2.66
C HIS A 67 -3.29 -2.73 1.20
N LEU A 68 -4.05 -1.72 0.74
CA LEU A 68 -4.49 -1.67 -0.67
C LEU A 68 -3.32 -1.62 -1.65
N LEU A 69 -2.27 -0.86 -1.32
CA LEU A 69 -1.07 -0.78 -2.13
C LEU A 69 -0.42 -2.16 -2.32
N ASN A 70 -0.23 -2.90 -1.22
CA ASN A 70 0.30 -4.26 -1.26
C ASN A 70 -0.65 -5.24 -1.94
N ALA A 71 -1.97 -5.12 -1.72
CA ALA A 71 -2.98 -5.95 -2.37
C ALA A 71 -2.94 -5.82 -3.90
N ILE A 72 -2.73 -4.60 -4.42
CA ILE A 72 -2.52 -4.36 -5.85
C ILE A 72 -1.33 -5.17 -6.36
N GLY A 73 -0.19 -5.08 -5.70
CA GLY A 73 1.04 -5.76 -6.10
C GLY A 73 0.89 -7.29 -6.04
N ASN A 74 0.33 -7.81 -4.95
CA ASN A 74 0.08 -9.23 -4.77
C ASN A 74 -0.85 -9.77 -5.85
N LYS A 75 -1.96 -9.07 -6.14
CA LYS A 75 -2.92 -9.47 -7.18
C LYS A 75 -2.33 -9.40 -8.58
N ALA A 76 -1.55 -8.38 -8.88
CA ALA A 76 -0.87 -8.26 -10.18
C ALA A 76 0.10 -9.43 -10.41
N LYS A 77 0.89 -9.81 -9.40
CA LYS A 77 1.82 -10.96 -9.47
C LYS A 77 1.11 -12.31 -9.50
N GLU A 78 -0.04 -12.43 -8.83
CA GLU A 78 -0.90 -13.63 -8.94
C GLU A 78 -1.40 -13.80 -10.37
N THR A 79 -1.82 -12.71 -11.02
CA THR A 79 -2.35 -12.72 -12.39
C THR A 79 -1.25 -12.93 -13.43
N ASN A 80 -0.09 -12.29 -13.23
CA ASN A 80 1.09 -12.45 -14.09
C ASN A 80 2.38 -12.41 -13.24
N PRO A 81 2.95 -13.57 -12.92
CA PRO A 81 4.17 -13.68 -12.09
C PRO A 81 5.41 -13.00 -12.67
N ASN A 82 5.41 -12.72 -14.00
CA ASN A 82 6.55 -12.10 -14.68
C ASN A 82 6.59 -10.58 -14.56
N LEU A 83 5.51 -9.95 -14.04
CA LEU A 83 5.49 -8.50 -13.83
C LEU A 83 6.57 -8.07 -12.84
N LEU A 84 7.28 -7.02 -13.19
CA LEU A 84 8.26 -6.36 -12.34
C LEU A 84 7.53 -5.36 -11.45
N VAL A 85 7.19 -5.80 -10.24
CA VAL A 85 6.46 -5.00 -9.25
C VAL A 85 7.40 -4.60 -8.12
N ARG A 86 7.39 -3.33 -7.76
CA ARG A 86 8.15 -2.80 -6.62
C ARG A 86 7.22 -2.02 -5.68
N TYR A 87 7.17 -2.43 -4.42
CA TYR A 87 6.66 -1.63 -3.32
C TYR A 87 7.82 -0.94 -2.62
N ILE A 88 7.66 0.35 -2.32
CA ILE A 88 8.65 1.14 -1.58
C ILE A 88 7.96 2.28 -0.84
N THR A 89 8.45 2.61 0.36
CA THR A 89 8.07 3.87 1.00
C THR A 89 8.82 5.04 0.36
N SER A 90 8.23 6.22 0.33
CA SER A 90 8.93 7.39 -0.22
C SER A 90 10.19 7.76 0.58
N LYS A 91 10.23 7.41 1.87
CA LYS A 91 11.43 7.56 2.69
C LYS A 91 12.57 6.66 2.20
N ASP A 92 12.28 5.36 2.00
CA ASP A 92 13.27 4.41 1.50
C ASP A 92 13.73 4.77 0.08
N PHE A 93 12.79 5.26 -0.76
CA PHE A 93 13.13 5.80 -2.08
C PHE A 93 14.14 6.95 -1.99
N VAL A 94 13.91 7.92 -1.09
CA VAL A 94 14.84 9.03 -0.85
C VAL A 94 16.22 8.49 -0.42
N ASP A 95 16.24 7.52 0.48
CA ASP A 95 17.50 6.91 0.97
C ASP A 95 18.25 6.16 -0.16
N GLU A 96 17.53 5.42 -1.03
CA GLU A 96 18.10 4.78 -2.21
C GLU A 96 18.73 5.83 -3.17
N ILE A 97 18.04 6.95 -3.44
CA ILE A 97 18.54 8.02 -4.31
C ILE A 97 19.79 8.68 -3.69
N ILE A 98 19.76 9.01 -2.40
CA ILE A 98 20.91 9.59 -1.71
C ILE A 98 22.14 8.66 -1.79
N ASN A 99 21.91 7.37 -1.57
CA ASN A 99 23.00 6.37 -1.64
C ASN A 99 23.53 6.24 -3.06
N SER A 100 22.69 6.23 -4.08
CA SER A 100 23.12 6.15 -5.48
C SER A 100 23.98 7.35 -5.91
N ILE A 101 23.66 8.55 -5.41
CA ILE A 101 24.48 9.75 -5.63
C ILE A 101 25.87 9.61 -4.98
N LYS A 102 25.91 9.10 -3.73
CA LYS A 102 27.18 8.90 -3.02
C LYS A 102 28.08 7.84 -3.67
N THR A 103 27.48 6.84 -4.29
CA THR A 103 28.21 5.71 -4.92
C THR A 103 28.37 5.87 -6.43
N ASN A 104 27.91 6.96 -7.04
CA ASN A 104 27.90 7.22 -8.49
C ASN A 104 27.15 6.13 -9.29
N THR A 105 26.06 5.57 -8.73
CA THR A 105 25.22 4.54 -9.36
C THR A 105 23.84 5.06 -9.73
N THR A 106 23.68 6.37 -9.93
CA THR A 106 22.41 7.03 -10.22
C THR A 106 21.76 6.51 -11.51
N ASP A 107 22.57 6.24 -12.56
CA ASP A 107 22.06 5.70 -13.83
C ASP A 107 21.52 4.26 -13.68
N GLU A 108 22.10 3.47 -12.79
CA GLU A 108 21.65 2.11 -12.49
C GLU A 108 20.30 2.13 -11.77
N ILE A 109 20.14 2.98 -10.76
CA ILE A 109 18.88 3.20 -10.05
C ILE A 109 17.79 3.71 -11.00
N TYR A 110 18.12 4.70 -11.82
CA TYR A 110 17.19 5.21 -12.83
C TYR A 110 16.74 4.11 -13.80
N SER A 111 17.71 3.33 -14.32
CA SER A 111 17.43 2.21 -15.20
C SER A 111 16.58 1.12 -14.52
N TYR A 112 16.79 0.89 -13.22
CA TYR A 112 16.01 -0.06 -12.43
C TYR A 112 14.54 0.36 -12.35
N TYR A 113 14.25 1.60 -11.91
CA TYR A 113 12.89 2.07 -11.72
C TYR A 113 12.10 2.18 -13.03
N ARG A 114 12.72 2.66 -14.12
CA ARG A 114 12.05 2.80 -15.41
C ARG A 114 11.63 1.48 -16.05
N ASN A 115 12.25 0.37 -15.64
CA ASN A 115 11.92 -0.97 -16.14
C ASN A 115 10.85 -1.69 -15.33
N LEU A 116 10.32 -1.07 -14.27
CA LEU A 116 9.23 -1.64 -13.50
C LEU A 116 7.93 -1.58 -14.29
N ASP A 117 7.16 -2.67 -14.28
CA ASP A 117 5.79 -2.67 -14.80
C ASP A 117 4.82 -1.96 -13.85
N ILE A 118 5.07 -2.07 -12.53
CA ILE A 118 4.24 -1.44 -11.49
C ILE A 118 5.14 -0.88 -10.39
N LEU A 119 5.05 0.42 -10.16
CA LEU A 119 5.63 1.10 -9.01
C LEU A 119 4.55 1.45 -7.99
N LEU A 120 4.69 0.92 -6.78
CA LEU A 120 3.82 1.16 -5.63
C LEU A 120 4.62 1.99 -4.61
N ILE A 121 4.27 3.27 -4.48
CA ILE A 121 4.98 4.17 -3.58
C ILE A 121 4.07 4.61 -2.43
N ASP A 122 4.52 4.35 -1.22
CA ASP A 122 3.76 4.62 0.00
C ASP A 122 4.23 5.92 0.66
N ASP A 123 3.25 6.67 1.21
CA ASP A 123 3.47 7.88 1.99
C ASP A 123 4.29 8.95 1.25
N ILE A 124 3.83 9.39 0.07
CA ILE A 124 4.54 10.32 -0.82
C ILE A 124 4.93 11.65 -0.14
N GLN A 125 4.25 12.02 0.97
CA GLN A 125 4.54 13.25 1.72
C GLN A 125 5.98 13.30 2.26
N PHE A 126 6.67 12.19 2.48
CA PHE A 126 8.07 12.19 2.92
C PHE A 126 9.09 12.53 1.81
N LEU A 127 8.64 12.66 0.57
CA LEU A 127 9.45 13.18 -0.54
C LEU A 127 9.63 14.71 -0.45
N PHE A 128 8.83 15.41 0.37
CA PHE A 128 8.79 16.87 0.47
C PHE A 128 10.10 17.45 0.99
N GLY A 129 10.51 18.58 0.40
CA GLY A 129 11.76 19.26 0.77
C GLY A 129 13.04 18.49 0.40
N LYS A 130 12.93 17.44 -0.42
CA LYS A 130 14.06 16.63 -0.92
C LYS A 130 14.25 16.89 -2.43
N GLU A 131 14.72 18.08 -2.80
CA GLU A 131 14.79 18.55 -4.19
C GLU A 131 15.34 17.51 -5.17
N LYS A 132 16.54 16.96 -4.91
CA LYS A 132 17.16 15.97 -5.80
C LYS A 132 16.35 14.68 -5.94
N SER A 133 15.75 14.20 -4.85
CA SER A 133 14.92 13.00 -4.88
C SER A 133 13.58 13.27 -5.55
N SER A 134 13.00 14.46 -5.38
CA SER A 134 11.77 14.91 -6.06
C SER A 134 11.99 15.03 -7.56
N GLU A 135 13.13 15.60 -7.99
CA GLU A 135 13.50 15.71 -9.40
C GLU A 135 13.68 14.31 -10.03
N MET A 136 14.41 13.42 -9.36
CA MET A 136 14.59 12.04 -9.81
C MET A 136 13.24 11.32 -9.90
N PHE A 137 12.39 11.46 -8.88
CA PHE A 137 11.06 10.88 -8.88
C PHE A 137 10.21 11.40 -10.05
N PHE A 138 10.26 12.69 -10.35
CA PHE A 138 9.54 13.27 -11.48
C PHE A 138 9.99 12.65 -12.82
N HIS A 139 11.28 12.43 -13.02
CA HIS A 139 11.79 11.78 -14.22
C HIS A 139 11.35 10.31 -14.32
N ILE A 140 11.50 9.54 -13.23
CA ILE A 140 11.06 8.14 -13.14
C ILE A 140 9.55 8.05 -13.40
N PHE A 141 8.75 8.91 -12.76
CA PHE A 141 7.30 8.98 -12.95
C PHE A 141 6.93 9.14 -14.42
N ASN A 142 7.53 10.14 -15.12
CA ASN A 142 7.23 10.36 -16.53
C ASN A 142 7.62 9.18 -17.42
N GLU A 143 8.76 8.53 -17.17
CA GLU A 143 9.19 7.35 -17.92
C GLU A 143 8.21 6.17 -17.75
N ILE A 144 7.78 5.90 -16.53
CA ILE A 144 6.81 4.83 -16.22
C ILE A 144 5.49 5.11 -16.94
N ILE A 145 4.96 6.33 -16.83
CA ILE A 145 3.70 6.71 -17.49
C ILE A 145 3.82 6.62 -19.02
N ASN A 146 4.91 7.15 -19.61
CA ASN A 146 5.13 7.14 -21.06
C ASN A 146 5.27 5.72 -21.63
N ASN A 147 5.75 4.78 -20.82
CA ASN A 147 5.86 3.36 -21.20
C ASN A 147 4.56 2.56 -20.93
N ASN A 148 3.48 3.22 -20.53
CA ASN A 148 2.22 2.58 -20.10
C ASN A 148 2.40 1.60 -18.93
N HIS A 149 3.36 1.85 -18.06
CA HIS A 149 3.54 1.13 -16.81
C HIS A 149 2.75 1.81 -15.70
N GLN A 150 2.33 1.09 -14.67
CA GLN A 150 1.45 1.60 -13.62
C GLN A 150 2.22 2.26 -12.49
N ILE A 151 1.71 3.42 -12.03
CA ILE A 151 2.10 3.99 -10.73
C ILE A 151 0.88 4.03 -9.82
N VAL A 152 1.08 3.62 -8.57
CA VAL A 152 0.11 3.80 -7.48
C VAL A 152 0.79 4.54 -6.34
N ILE A 153 0.14 5.58 -5.85
CA ILE A 153 0.69 6.49 -4.85
C ILE A 153 -0.26 6.53 -3.66
N THR A 154 0.30 6.53 -2.44
CA THR A 154 -0.49 6.83 -1.25
C THR A 154 -0.02 8.12 -0.59
N SER A 155 -0.94 8.77 0.14
CA SER A 155 -0.67 10.00 0.88
C SER A 155 -1.59 10.12 2.10
N ASP A 156 -1.19 10.98 3.05
CA ASP A 156 -2.06 11.41 4.15
C ASP A 156 -3.00 12.56 3.76
N LYS A 157 -2.79 13.18 2.57
CA LYS A 157 -3.55 14.32 2.04
C LYS A 157 -3.87 14.16 0.57
N MET A 158 -4.88 14.92 0.11
CA MET A 158 -5.18 15.07 -1.33
C MET A 158 -4.01 15.75 -2.06
N PRO A 159 -3.87 15.52 -3.39
CA PRO A 159 -2.81 16.16 -4.17
C PRO A 159 -2.75 17.68 -4.01
N ASP A 160 -3.89 18.36 -3.94
CA ASP A 160 -3.97 19.82 -3.82
C ASP A 160 -3.55 20.35 -2.43
N GLU A 161 -3.56 19.50 -1.42
CA GLU A 161 -3.18 19.85 -0.04
C GLU A 161 -1.71 19.59 0.26
N LEU A 162 -0.99 18.99 -0.69
CA LEU A 162 0.42 18.67 -0.53
C LEU A 162 1.27 19.94 -0.58
N GLN A 163 1.92 20.26 0.53
CA GLN A 163 2.82 21.43 0.64
C GLN A 163 4.27 21.00 0.46
N GLY A 164 5.08 21.84 -0.23
CA GLY A 164 6.50 21.58 -0.42
C GLY A 164 6.82 20.55 -1.51
N ILE A 165 5.84 20.19 -2.34
CA ILE A 165 6.02 19.49 -3.62
C ILE A 165 5.95 20.52 -4.76
N GLU A 166 6.73 20.26 -5.80
CA GLU A 166 6.68 21.04 -7.02
C GLU A 166 5.30 20.91 -7.71
N GLU A 167 4.75 22.03 -8.19
CA GLU A 167 3.45 22.09 -8.88
C GLU A 167 3.35 21.09 -10.04
N ARG A 168 4.48 20.85 -10.74
CA ARG A 168 4.53 19.87 -11.83
C ARG A 168 4.21 18.45 -11.39
N LEU A 169 4.63 18.03 -10.17
CA LEU A 169 4.29 16.71 -9.59
C LEU A 169 2.82 16.67 -9.17
N ILE A 170 2.32 17.72 -8.52
CA ILE A 170 0.90 17.83 -8.13
C ILE A 170 0.01 17.69 -9.37
N SER A 171 0.33 18.41 -10.45
CA SER A 171 -0.39 18.30 -11.72
C SER A 171 -0.39 16.87 -12.27
N ARG A 172 0.73 16.14 -12.13
CA ARG A 172 0.85 14.74 -12.55
C ARG A 172 0.00 13.80 -11.67
N PHE A 173 -0.01 14.01 -10.37
CA PHE A 173 -0.85 13.21 -9.46
C PHE A 173 -2.34 13.36 -9.77
N LYS A 174 -2.75 14.57 -10.14
CA LYS A 174 -4.14 14.90 -10.54
C LYS A 174 -4.54 14.39 -11.92
N SER A 175 -3.59 14.05 -12.78
CA SER A 175 -3.89 13.59 -14.15
C SER A 175 -4.53 12.19 -14.19
N GLY A 176 -4.41 11.40 -13.13
CA GLY A 176 -5.01 10.10 -13.00
C GLY A 176 -6.29 10.10 -12.17
N LEU A 177 -6.51 9.03 -11.41
CA LEU A 177 -7.63 8.92 -10.47
C LEU A 177 -7.16 9.10 -9.02
N SER A 178 -7.92 9.87 -8.25
CA SER A 178 -7.68 10.05 -6.81
C SER A 178 -8.91 9.59 -6.03
N PHE A 179 -8.68 8.73 -5.02
CA PHE A 179 -9.74 8.26 -4.13
C PHE A 179 -9.32 8.42 -2.67
N GLY A 180 -10.26 8.96 -1.88
CA GLY A 180 -10.15 9.00 -0.43
C GLY A 180 -10.59 7.67 0.20
N ILE A 181 -10.03 7.37 1.35
CA ILE A 181 -10.49 6.31 2.24
C ILE A 181 -10.89 6.99 3.54
N ASP A 182 -12.18 6.94 3.84
CA ASP A 182 -12.74 7.52 5.06
C ASP A 182 -12.69 6.52 6.22
N PRO A 183 -12.85 6.98 7.47
CA PRO A 183 -13.04 6.09 8.61
C PRO A 183 -14.20 5.11 8.35
N PRO A 184 -14.03 3.83 8.73
CA PRO A 184 -15.06 2.83 8.49
C PRO A 184 -16.30 3.09 9.36
N GLU A 185 -17.46 2.75 8.84
CA GLU A 185 -18.70 2.68 9.61
C GLU A 185 -18.58 1.55 10.65
N PHE A 186 -19.46 1.60 11.66
CA PHE A 186 -19.46 0.67 12.78
C PHE A 186 -19.37 -0.80 12.34
N GLU A 187 -20.22 -1.23 11.41
CA GLU A 187 -20.29 -2.61 10.93
C GLU A 187 -19.00 -3.02 10.21
N THR A 188 -18.44 -2.10 9.43
CA THR A 188 -17.17 -2.34 8.74
C THR A 188 -16.00 -2.44 9.73
N ALA A 189 -15.95 -1.56 10.74
CA ALA A 189 -14.93 -1.60 11.77
C ALA A 189 -15.03 -2.87 12.63
N LYS A 190 -16.26 -3.33 12.95
CA LYS A 190 -16.51 -4.60 13.65
C LYS A 190 -16.01 -5.79 12.83
N ALA A 191 -16.34 -5.84 11.54
CA ALA A 191 -15.88 -6.91 10.65
C ALA A 191 -14.34 -6.91 10.48
N ILE A 192 -13.68 -5.72 10.48
CA ILE A 192 -12.22 -5.64 10.50
C ILE A 192 -11.67 -6.24 11.80
N LEU A 193 -12.26 -5.91 12.95
CA LEU A 193 -11.84 -6.42 14.25
C LEU A 193 -11.99 -7.94 14.33
N GLU A 194 -13.13 -8.48 13.91
CA GLU A 194 -13.39 -9.93 13.85
C GLU A 194 -12.37 -10.64 12.95
N LYS A 195 -12.08 -10.07 11.77
CA LYS A 195 -11.05 -10.61 10.87
C LYS A 195 -9.66 -10.61 11.48
N LYS A 196 -9.33 -9.60 12.29
CA LYS A 196 -8.05 -9.54 13.01
C LYS A 196 -7.97 -10.58 14.11
N ILE A 197 -9.08 -10.86 14.81
CA ILE A 197 -9.16 -11.92 15.83
C ILE A 197 -8.93 -13.29 15.19
N GLU A 198 -9.58 -13.59 14.06
CA GLU A 198 -9.35 -14.82 13.31
C GLU A 198 -7.86 -15.01 12.97
N ASN A 199 -7.19 -13.93 12.57
CA ASN A 199 -5.78 -13.96 12.17
C ASN A 199 -4.80 -14.07 13.37
N LEU A 200 -5.25 -13.90 14.63
CA LEU A 200 -4.41 -14.11 15.80
C LEU A 200 -4.08 -15.60 16.03
N GLY A 201 -4.77 -16.51 15.34
CA GLY A 201 -4.50 -17.96 15.40
C GLY A 201 -4.85 -18.63 16.72
N ASN A 202 -5.46 -17.91 17.66
CA ASN A 202 -5.97 -18.47 18.91
C ASN A 202 -7.47 -18.79 18.76
N THR A 203 -7.77 -20.00 18.34
CA THR A 203 -9.14 -20.47 18.09
C THR A 203 -10.00 -20.57 19.34
N ASP A 204 -9.37 -20.56 20.52
CA ASP A 204 -10.06 -20.75 21.80
C ASP A 204 -10.40 -19.42 22.50
N LEU A 205 -9.93 -18.29 21.97
CA LEU A 205 -10.23 -16.97 22.53
C LEU A 205 -11.66 -16.54 22.18
N ILE A 206 -12.48 -16.34 23.19
CA ILE A 206 -13.85 -15.83 23.07
C ILE A 206 -13.87 -14.39 23.57
N ILE A 207 -14.20 -13.46 22.71
CA ILE A 207 -14.45 -12.06 23.06
C ILE A 207 -15.95 -11.83 22.85
N THR A 208 -16.63 -11.30 23.85
CA THR A 208 -18.08 -11.08 23.78
C THR A 208 -18.42 -9.90 22.86
N ASP A 209 -19.60 -9.93 22.26
CA ASP A 209 -20.04 -8.90 21.30
C ASP A 209 -20.06 -7.48 21.89
N ASP A 210 -20.42 -7.35 23.17
CA ASP A 210 -20.43 -6.09 23.90
C ASP A 210 -19.03 -5.48 24.05
N VAL A 211 -17.99 -6.31 24.23
CA VAL A 211 -16.59 -5.87 24.22
C VAL A 211 -16.17 -5.41 22.81
N LEU A 212 -16.54 -6.16 21.77
CA LEU A 212 -16.26 -5.78 20.38
C LEU A 212 -16.94 -4.44 20.04
N ASP A 213 -18.20 -4.30 20.40
CA ASP A 213 -18.97 -3.08 20.19
C ASP A 213 -18.37 -1.89 20.94
N PHE A 214 -17.94 -2.08 22.20
CA PHE A 214 -17.26 -1.09 22.98
C PHE A 214 -15.93 -0.64 22.32
N MET A 215 -15.14 -1.58 21.84
CA MET A 215 -13.89 -1.29 21.13
C MET A 215 -14.14 -0.48 19.87
N VAL A 216 -15.12 -0.88 19.05
CA VAL A 216 -15.46 -0.19 17.81
C VAL A 216 -15.96 1.23 18.11
N MET A 217 -16.86 1.42 19.07
CA MET A 217 -17.39 2.74 19.44
C MET A 217 -16.30 3.73 19.86
N ASN A 218 -15.24 3.25 20.50
CA ASN A 218 -14.18 4.10 21.03
C ASN A 218 -12.98 4.28 20.08
N TYR A 219 -12.73 3.35 19.15
CA TYR A 219 -11.47 3.31 18.38
C TYR A 219 -11.66 3.19 16.86
N CYS A 220 -12.88 3.19 16.30
CA CYS A 220 -13.12 2.96 14.86
C CYS A 220 -12.51 4.01 13.93
N ASN A 221 -12.20 5.21 14.42
CA ASN A 221 -11.61 6.28 13.62
C ASN A 221 -10.16 6.00 13.18
N ASP A 222 -9.47 5.09 13.84
CA ASP A 222 -8.10 4.67 13.53
C ASP A 222 -7.96 3.16 13.74
N ILE A 223 -7.87 2.41 12.63
CA ILE A 223 -7.76 0.95 12.66
C ILE A 223 -6.46 0.49 13.35
N ARG A 224 -5.37 1.27 13.30
CA ARG A 224 -4.14 0.95 14.04
C ARG A 224 -4.38 1.00 15.54
N SER A 225 -5.11 2.00 16.01
CA SER A 225 -5.50 2.11 17.43
C SER A 225 -6.39 0.93 17.84
N LEU A 226 -7.37 0.57 17.01
CA LEU A 226 -8.23 -0.59 17.23
C LEU A 226 -7.43 -1.89 17.33
N GLU A 227 -6.51 -2.14 16.39
CA GLU A 227 -5.59 -3.28 16.43
C GLU A 227 -4.67 -3.25 17.67
N GLY A 228 -4.22 -2.08 18.08
CA GLY A 228 -3.39 -1.90 19.27
C GLY A 228 -4.13 -2.32 20.54
N GLN A 229 -5.40 -1.92 20.68
CA GLN A 229 -6.24 -2.33 21.81
C GLN A 229 -6.54 -3.84 21.78
N LEU A 230 -6.83 -4.42 20.62
CA LEU A 230 -7.00 -5.86 20.49
C LEU A 230 -5.76 -6.64 20.95
N LYS A 231 -4.57 -6.23 20.52
CA LYS A 231 -3.31 -6.84 20.96
C LYS A 231 -3.10 -6.72 22.47
N ARG A 232 -3.51 -5.60 23.05
CA ARG A 232 -3.44 -5.39 24.50
C ARG A 232 -4.39 -6.34 25.24
N LEU A 233 -5.63 -6.46 24.81
CA LEU A 233 -6.60 -7.42 25.37
C LEU A 233 -6.07 -8.86 25.29
N PHE A 234 -5.56 -9.24 24.13
CA PHE A 234 -4.96 -10.55 23.92
C PHE A 234 -3.77 -10.81 24.88
N PHE A 235 -2.88 -9.84 25.05
CA PHE A 235 -1.78 -9.93 26.01
C PHE A 235 -2.30 -10.12 27.43
N CYS A 236 -3.29 -9.33 27.87
CA CYS A 236 -3.88 -9.45 29.20
C CYS A 236 -4.51 -10.83 29.41
N SER A 237 -5.23 -11.37 28.43
CA SER A 237 -5.85 -12.70 28.52
C SER A 237 -4.82 -13.81 28.74
N ILE A 238 -3.66 -13.72 28.09
CA ILE A 238 -2.54 -14.63 28.30
C ILE A 238 -2.01 -14.52 29.74
N MET A 239 -1.82 -13.30 30.23
CA MET A 239 -1.30 -13.06 31.59
C MET A 239 -2.25 -13.58 32.69
N GLU A 240 -3.55 -13.46 32.47
CA GLU A 240 -4.58 -13.95 33.39
C GLU A 240 -4.97 -15.40 33.15
N SER A 241 -4.36 -16.07 32.15
CA SER A 241 -4.64 -17.45 31.76
C SER A 241 -6.15 -17.68 31.49
N THR A 242 -6.81 -16.71 30.88
CA THR A 242 -8.22 -16.79 30.50
C THR A 242 -8.39 -16.73 28.98
N ASN A 243 -9.33 -17.53 28.48
CA ASN A 243 -9.74 -17.48 27.06
C ASN A 243 -11.08 -16.80 26.88
N TYR A 244 -11.66 -16.20 27.92
CA TYR A 244 -12.95 -15.53 27.89
C TYR A 244 -12.80 -14.08 28.32
N ILE A 245 -13.19 -13.17 27.45
CA ILE A 245 -13.13 -11.72 27.65
C ILE A 245 -14.54 -11.15 27.55
N ASP A 246 -15.05 -10.63 28.64
CA ASP A 246 -16.29 -9.86 28.75
C ASP A 246 -16.03 -8.44 29.26
N MET A 247 -17.07 -7.65 29.49
CA MET A 247 -16.96 -6.28 29.98
C MET A 247 -16.43 -6.15 31.43
N ASN A 248 -16.27 -7.25 32.16
CA ASN A 248 -15.69 -7.26 33.50
C ASN A 248 -14.17 -7.49 33.47
N PHE A 249 -13.66 -7.98 32.35
CA PHE A 249 -12.22 -8.17 32.11
C PHE A 249 -11.48 -6.84 31.93
#